data_e68e2644df65ca15a72675a6325a9578
#
_entry.id   e68e2644df65ca15a72675a6325a9578
#
_cell.length_a   1.000
_cell.length_b   1.000
_cell.length_c   1.000
_cell.angle_alpha   90.00
_cell.angle_beta   90.00
_cell.angle_gamma   90.00
#
_symmetry.space_group_name_H-M   'P 1'
#
loop_
_entity.id
_entity.type
_entity.pdbx_description
1 polymer ?
#
loop_
_entity_poly.entity_id
_entity_poly.type
_entity_poly.pdbx_seq_one_letter_code
_entity_poly.pdbx_strand_id
1 'polypeptide(L)' 'MDKDLLYNFYKGKVSIEEGQRVKAWVEASDENQRAFYTERKIFD' A
#
# COMPACT_ATOMS: atom_id res chain seq x y z
N MET A 1 -8.46 0.32 1.60
CA MET A 1 -7.50 0.61 0.50
C MET A 1 -7.72 -0.38 -0.63
N ASP A 2 -7.67 0.09 -1.85
CA ASP A 2 -7.81 -0.74 -3.04
C ASP A 2 -6.63 -1.71 -3.16
N LYS A 3 -6.91 -3.00 -3.25
CA LYS A 3 -5.86 -4.00 -3.34
C LYS A 3 -5.05 -3.89 -4.62
N ASP A 4 -5.69 -3.51 -5.72
CA ASP A 4 -4.97 -3.33 -6.99
C ASP A 4 -3.95 -2.21 -6.87
N LEU A 5 -4.32 -1.13 -6.19
CA LEU A 5 -3.39 -0.02 -5.95
C LEU A 5 -2.22 -0.47 -5.08
N LEU A 6 -2.50 -1.22 -4.01
CA LEU A 6 -1.43 -1.74 -3.15
C LEU A 6 -0.48 -2.65 -3.91
N TYR A 7 -1.01 -3.56 -4.71
CA TYR A 7 -0.17 -4.49 -5.46
C TYR A 7 0.67 -3.76 -6.49
N ASN A 8 0.10 -2.77 -7.15
CA ASN A 8 0.87 -1.94 -8.08
C ASN A 8 1.95 -1.15 -7.36
N PHE A 9 1.66 -0.69 -6.15
CA PHE A 9 2.65 -0.02 -5.31
C PHE A 9 3.83 -0.95 -5.01
N TYR A 10 3.55 -2.20 -4.63
CA TYR A 10 4.61 -3.17 -4.34
C TYR A 10 5.46 -3.45 -5.58
N LYS A 11 4.85 -3.43 -6.76
CA LYS A 11 5.56 -3.64 -8.02
C LYS A 11 6.34 -2.41 -8.48
N GLY A 12 6.14 -1.27 -7.83
CA GLY A 12 6.73 -0.02 -8.26
C GLY A 12 6.06 0.58 -9.49
N LYS A 13 4.78 0.27 -9.71
CA LYS A 13 4.04 0.70 -10.90
C LYS A 13 2.90 1.65 -10.56
N VAL A 14 3.22 2.68 -9.78
CA VAL A 14 2.25 3.71 -9.42
C VAL A 14 2.82 5.07 -9.74
N SER A 15 1.94 6.05 -9.95
CA SER A 15 2.35 7.43 -10.11
C SER A 15 2.83 7.99 -8.77
N ILE A 16 3.46 9.16 -8.81
CA ILE A 16 3.89 9.83 -7.59
C ILE A 16 2.70 10.10 -6.68
N GLU A 17 1.58 10.57 -7.25
CA GLU A 17 0.37 10.84 -6.46
C GLU A 17 -0.17 9.58 -5.81
N GLU A 18 -0.22 8.48 -6.56
CA GLU A 18 -0.71 7.21 -6.04
C GLU A 18 0.20 6.69 -4.93
N GLY A 19 1.51 6.80 -5.11
CA GLY A 19 2.47 6.40 -4.10
C GLY A 19 2.31 7.20 -2.82
N GLN A 20 2.09 8.51 -2.94
CA GLN A 20 1.86 9.35 -1.76
C GLN A 20 0.56 8.99 -1.05
N ARG A 21 -0.47 8.61 -1.82
CA ARG A 21 -1.75 8.19 -1.24
C ARG A 21 -1.57 6.92 -0.41
N VAL A 22 -0.82 5.95 -0.92
CA VAL A 22 -0.55 4.73 -0.19
C VAL A 22 0.23 5.02 1.08
N LYS A 23 1.27 5.85 1.00
CA LYS A 23 2.06 6.23 2.16
C LYS A 23 1.22 6.91 3.22
N ALA A 24 0.37 7.85 2.81
CA ALA A 24 -0.50 8.56 3.75
C ALA A 24 -1.46 7.59 4.44
N TRP A 25 -1.99 6.63 3.69
CA TRP A 25 -2.89 5.63 4.25
C TRP A 25 -2.16 4.76 5.29
N VAL A 26 -0.95 4.32 4.98
CA VAL A 26 -0.15 3.49 5.89
C VAL A 26 0.14 4.27 7.19
N GLU A 27 0.48 5.54 7.06
CA GLU A 27 0.84 6.36 8.21
C GLU A 27 -0.37 6.81 9.03
N ALA A 28 -1.57 6.65 8.49
CA ALA A 28 -2.78 7.13 9.16
C ALA A 28 -3.13 6.32 10.43
N SER A 29 -2.77 5.04 10.48
CA SER A 29 -3.05 4.22 11.66
C SER A 29 -2.16 2.98 11.70
N ASP A 30 -1.98 2.43 12.90
CA ASP A 30 -1.25 1.17 13.08
C ASP A 30 -1.96 0.03 12.37
N GLU A 31 -3.28 0.07 12.37
CA GLU A 31 -4.09 -0.95 11.72
C GLU A 31 -3.81 -0.98 10.21
N ASN A 32 -3.72 0.20 9.59
CA ASN A 32 -3.40 0.29 8.18
C ASN A 32 -1.99 -0.22 7.89
N GLN A 33 -1.06 0.09 8.76
CA GLN A 33 0.31 -0.39 8.63
C GLN A 33 0.38 -1.91 8.65
N ARG A 34 -0.36 -2.54 9.56
CA ARG A 34 -0.42 -3.99 9.64
C ARG A 34 -1.04 -4.59 8.38
N ALA A 35 -2.11 -3.96 7.89
CA ALA A 35 -2.77 -4.42 6.68
C ALA A 35 -1.81 -4.34 5.49
N PHE A 36 -1.04 -3.27 5.41
CA PHE A 36 -0.06 -3.09 4.34
C PHE A 36 0.96 -4.23 4.30
N TYR A 37 1.52 -4.56 5.45
CA TYR A 37 2.54 -5.62 5.50
C TYR A 37 1.93 -7.01 5.34
N THR A 38 0.71 -7.23 5.82
CA THR A 38 0.02 -8.50 5.65
C THR A 38 -0.25 -8.77 4.16
N GLU A 39 -0.74 -7.76 3.45
CA GLU A 39 -0.98 -7.89 2.01
C GLU A 39 0.32 -8.08 1.24
N ARG A 40 1.41 -7.48 1.71
CA ARG A 40 2.70 -7.65 1.09
C ARG A 40 3.16 -9.11 1.14
N LYS A 41 2.93 -9.78 2.26
CA LYS A 41 3.28 -11.19 2.40
C LYS A 41 2.47 -12.05 1.44
N ILE A 42 1.20 -11.74 1.27
CA ILE A 42 0.34 -12.47 0.35
C ILE A 42 0.79 -12.22 -1.09
N PHE A 43 1.17 -10.99 -1.39
CA PHE A 43 1.64 -10.61 -2.71
C PHE A 43 2.92 -11.36 -3.09
N ASP A 44 3.85 -11.49 -2.16
CA ASP A 44 5.10 -12.21 -2.36
C ASP A 44 4.85 -13.72 -2.35
#